data_6dc2333a6fbafbbad8ae25ed10d78187
#
_entry.id   6dc2333a6fbafbbad8ae25ed10d78187
#
_cell.length_a   1.000
_cell.length_b   1.000
_cell.length_c   1.000
_cell.angle_alpha   90.00
_cell.angle_beta   90.00
_cell.angle_gamma   90.00
#
_symmetry.space_group_name_H-M   'P 1'
#
loop_
_entity.id
_entity.type
_entity.pdbx_description
1 polymer ?
#
loop_
_entity_poly.entity_id
_entity_poly.type
_entity_poly.pdbx_seq_one_letter_code
_entity_poly.pdbx_strand_id
1 'polypeptide(L)'
;MIKNYDFLKHTQLFSDVKNIVDIDKISENKLKITSNLGKDYVFAYYDIKDHEAIEREQFIQGRLEDIGLVPLRIYEEGIMPDINKAYKIFEYRQEISLGEFLRDNSTNDCRNIGIAFGKVLKDFHQVKPTEAVDWEKKFLTKSNYLFYIHGLSEDIGENDYILIDYIEANIHLTKNTPINLMHGKINEKNIRIYDNNKLDLRGIKDISYGDGVFDFVDINKLALYSEEFARGVLEGYFEGNKPSRKFFRLLSLYQAYTILYNKVDSNSKKDHSLDEKEIKLILEMYDDFNELLPKWAR
;
A
#
# COMPACT_ATOMS: atom_id res chain seq x y z
N MET A 1 -5.90 31.00 21.54
CA MET A 1 -5.34 30.71 20.19
C MET A 1 -6.14 29.61 19.43
N ILE A 2 -7.46 29.47 19.66
CA ILE A 2 -8.31 28.39 19.08
C ILE A 2 -9.23 28.94 17.95
N LYS A 3 -9.08 30.23 17.58
CA LYS A 3 -9.98 30.92 16.63
C LYS A 3 -10.06 30.36 15.20
N ASN A 4 -9.23 29.37 14.83
CA ASN A 4 -9.21 28.80 13.46
C ASN A 4 -9.82 27.39 13.34
N TYR A 5 -10.42 26.85 14.42
CA TYR A 5 -10.94 25.48 14.45
C TYR A 5 -12.43 25.41 14.81
N ASP A 6 -13.22 26.40 14.36
CA ASP A 6 -14.67 26.50 14.63
C ASP A 6 -15.45 25.26 14.12
N PHE A 7 -14.88 24.51 13.17
CA PHE A 7 -15.48 23.29 12.67
C PHE A 7 -15.50 22.15 13.71
N LEU A 8 -14.67 22.20 14.77
CA LEU A 8 -14.71 21.22 15.87
C LEU A 8 -16.04 21.27 16.66
N LYS A 9 -16.82 22.37 16.56
CA LYS A 9 -18.17 22.45 17.11
C LYS A 9 -19.13 21.36 16.65
N HIS A 10 -18.84 20.77 15.47
CA HIS A 10 -19.63 19.66 14.91
C HIS A 10 -19.32 18.29 15.53
N THR A 11 -18.28 18.20 16.34
CA THR A 11 -17.90 16.96 17.03
C THR A 11 -18.56 16.89 18.40
N GLN A 12 -18.83 15.66 18.89
CA GLN A 12 -19.29 15.47 20.27
C GLN A 12 -18.13 15.58 21.27
N LEU A 13 -16.96 15.06 20.91
CA LEU A 13 -15.78 15.05 21.78
C LEU A 13 -15.18 16.44 22.02
N PHE A 14 -15.20 17.33 21.03
CA PHE A 14 -14.49 18.59 21.03
C PHE A 14 -15.38 19.82 20.77
N SER A 15 -16.71 19.67 20.83
CA SER A 15 -17.65 20.80 20.72
C SER A 15 -17.47 21.82 21.83
N ASP A 16 -17.10 21.41 23.05
CA ASP A 16 -16.66 22.32 24.11
C ASP A 16 -15.14 22.46 24.05
N VAL A 17 -14.69 23.67 23.69
CA VAL A 17 -13.28 24.04 23.61
C VAL A 17 -12.53 23.80 24.92
N LYS A 18 -13.21 23.79 26.08
CA LYS A 18 -12.62 23.44 27.39
C LYS A 18 -12.08 22.01 27.46
N ASN A 19 -12.55 21.15 26.56
CA ASN A 19 -12.05 19.77 26.46
C ASN A 19 -10.71 19.67 25.74
N ILE A 20 -10.20 20.76 25.17
CA ILE A 20 -8.98 20.81 24.35
C ILE A 20 -7.90 21.57 25.12
N VAL A 21 -6.73 20.95 25.26
CA VAL A 21 -5.53 21.57 25.81
C VAL A 21 -4.64 22.09 24.70
N ASP A 22 -4.45 21.29 23.64
CA ASP A 22 -3.56 21.65 22.54
C ASP A 22 -4.05 21.06 21.21
N ILE A 23 -3.67 21.73 20.11
CA ILE A 23 -3.94 21.30 18.72
C ILE A 23 -2.69 21.50 17.88
N ASP A 24 -2.12 20.40 17.41
CA ASP A 24 -0.98 20.37 16.49
C ASP A 24 -1.44 19.99 15.08
N LYS A 25 -0.91 20.66 14.07
CA LYS A 25 -1.16 20.31 12.67
C LYS A 25 -0.23 19.17 12.24
N ILE A 26 -0.82 17.99 11.92
CA ILE A 26 -0.07 16.85 11.34
C ILE A 26 0.10 17.02 9.83
N SER A 27 -1.00 17.37 9.14
CA SER A 27 -1.03 17.58 7.69
C SER A 27 -2.13 18.59 7.33
N GLU A 28 -2.34 18.82 6.04
CA GLU A 28 -3.37 19.76 5.57
C GLU A 28 -4.77 19.44 6.12
N ASN A 29 -5.10 18.17 6.22
CA ASN A 29 -6.41 17.65 6.62
C ASN A 29 -6.39 16.80 7.91
N LYS A 30 -5.30 16.83 8.68
CA LYS A 30 -5.16 16.08 9.94
C LYS A 30 -4.59 16.93 11.05
N LEU A 31 -5.22 16.86 12.21
CA LEU A 31 -4.82 17.53 13.44
C LEU A 31 -4.59 16.49 14.54
N LYS A 32 -3.56 16.70 15.36
CA LYS A 32 -3.45 16.06 16.66
C LYS A 32 -4.15 16.95 17.69
N ILE A 33 -5.05 16.38 18.46
CA ILE A 33 -5.78 17.10 19.51
C ILE A 33 -5.47 16.45 20.85
N THR A 34 -4.91 17.21 21.77
CA THR A 34 -4.70 16.79 23.15
C THR A 34 -5.88 17.24 24.02
N SER A 35 -6.58 16.28 24.63
CA SER A 35 -7.72 16.55 25.49
C SER A 35 -7.29 17.01 26.89
N ASN A 36 -8.22 17.63 27.62
CA ASN A 36 -8.02 18.01 29.02
C ASN A 36 -7.85 16.80 29.97
N LEU A 37 -8.13 15.58 29.48
CA LEU A 37 -7.86 14.32 30.21
C LEU A 37 -6.46 13.77 29.90
N GLY A 38 -5.60 14.54 29.20
CA GLY A 38 -4.25 14.13 28.81
C GLY A 38 -4.20 13.02 27.75
N LYS A 39 -5.28 12.84 26.99
CA LYS A 39 -5.35 11.87 25.91
C LYS A 39 -5.24 12.55 24.55
N ASP A 40 -4.41 11.97 23.69
CA ASP A 40 -4.20 12.44 22.33
C ASP A 40 -5.12 11.73 21.33
N TYR A 41 -5.60 12.50 20.34
CA TYR A 41 -6.46 12.04 19.27
C TYR A 41 -5.97 12.57 17.93
N VAL A 42 -6.32 11.90 16.85
CA VAL A 42 -6.17 12.42 15.48
C VAL A 42 -7.55 12.77 14.95
N PHE A 43 -7.75 14.03 14.63
CA PHE A 43 -8.90 14.49 13.86
C PHE A 43 -8.52 14.58 12.39
N ALA A 44 -9.21 13.84 11.52
CA ALA A 44 -9.03 13.89 10.08
C ALA A 44 -10.33 14.26 9.37
N TYR A 45 -10.27 15.08 8.32
CA TYR A 45 -11.43 15.46 7.53
C TYR A 45 -11.16 15.30 6.02
N TYR A 46 -12.24 15.08 5.26
CA TYR A 46 -12.20 14.77 3.84
C TYR A 46 -13.46 15.26 3.12
N ASP A 47 -13.45 15.28 1.79
CA ASP A 47 -14.62 15.66 1.01
C ASP A 47 -15.76 14.66 1.19
N ILE A 48 -17.00 15.14 1.33
CA ILE A 48 -18.17 14.27 1.56
C ILE A 48 -18.42 13.32 0.38
N LYS A 49 -17.98 13.67 -0.83
CA LYS A 49 -18.05 12.79 -2.01
C LYS A 49 -17.21 11.51 -1.88
N ASP A 50 -16.25 11.51 -0.95
CA ASP A 50 -15.38 10.34 -0.69
C ASP A 50 -16.00 9.39 0.36
N HIS A 51 -17.25 9.62 0.78
CA HIS A 51 -17.91 8.88 1.87
C HIS A 51 -18.06 7.38 1.55
N GLU A 52 -18.46 7.01 0.33
CA GLU A 52 -18.57 5.61 -0.08
C GLU A 52 -17.22 4.86 0.00
N ALA A 53 -16.13 5.53 -0.38
CA ALA A 53 -14.79 4.96 -0.27
C ALA A 53 -14.43 4.69 1.20
N ILE A 54 -14.91 5.53 2.10
CA ILE A 54 -14.65 5.44 3.53
C ILE A 54 -15.49 4.37 4.21
N GLU A 55 -16.75 4.19 3.83
CA GLU A 55 -17.57 3.07 4.29
C GLU A 55 -16.97 1.73 3.85
N ARG A 56 -16.47 1.67 2.61
CA ARG A 56 -15.74 0.50 2.12
C ARG A 56 -14.47 0.24 2.93
N GLU A 57 -13.74 1.30 3.28
CA GLU A 57 -12.57 1.20 4.13
C GLU A 57 -12.91 0.62 5.51
N GLN A 58 -14.01 1.04 6.13
CA GLN A 58 -14.47 0.49 7.42
C GLN A 58 -14.84 -0.98 7.34
N PHE A 59 -15.56 -1.38 6.28
CA PHE A 59 -15.88 -2.79 6.06
C PHE A 59 -14.63 -3.65 5.96
N ILE A 60 -13.61 -3.16 5.28
CA ILE A 60 -12.34 -3.85 5.13
C ILE A 60 -11.57 -3.86 6.46
N GLN A 61 -11.59 -2.77 7.24
CA GLN A 61 -10.98 -2.74 8.58
C GLN A 61 -11.52 -3.82 9.50
N GLY A 62 -12.83 -4.05 9.52
CA GLY A 62 -13.44 -5.17 10.26
C GLY A 62 -12.88 -6.53 9.84
N ARG A 63 -12.63 -6.72 8.52
CA ARG A 63 -12.01 -7.97 8.01
C ARG A 63 -10.53 -8.09 8.39
N LEU A 64 -9.82 -6.98 8.57
CA LEU A 64 -8.42 -6.97 9.00
C LEU A 64 -8.28 -7.31 10.49
N GLU A 65 -9.26 -6.93 11.31
CA GLU A 65 -9.32 -7.35 12.72
C GLU A 65 -9.37 -8.87 12.85
N ASP A 66 -10.12 -9.55 11.98
CA ASP A 66 -10.24 -11.01 11.95
C ASP A 66 -8.89 -11.72 11.74
N ILE A 67 -7.92 -11.05 11.11
CA ILE A 67 -6.56 -11.56 10.88
C ILE A 67 -5.51 -10.97 11.83
N GLY A 68 -5.96 -10.32 12.91
CA GLY A 68 -5.09 -9.81 13.97
C GLY A 68 -4.40 -8.47 13.67
N LEU A 69 -4.75 -7.79 12.59
CA LEU A 69 -4.38 -6.42 12.36
C LEU A 69 -5.34 -5.50 13.12
N VAL A 70 -4.80 -4.79 14.12
CA VAL A 70 -5.59 -3.90 14.96
C VAL A 70 -5.60 -2.51 14.35
N PRO A 71 -6.68 -2.10 13.66
CA PRO A 71 -6.79 -0.76 13.11
C PRO A 71 -6.82 0.29 14.22
N LEU A 72 -6.61 1.56 13.83
CA LEU A 72 -6.77 2.68 14.76
C LEU A 72 -8.23 2.73 15.25
N ARG A 73 -8.40 2.78 16.58
CA ARG A 73 -9.74 2.91 17.16
C ARG A 73 -10.37 4.23 16.72
N ILE A 74 -11.56 4.15 16.10
CA ILE A 74 -12.38 5.31 15.79
C ILE A 74 -13.22 5.63 17.03
N TYR A 75 -13.14 6.87 17.49
CA TYR A 75 -13.92 7.37 18.62
C TYR A 75 -15.19 8.07 18.19
N GLU A 76 -15.11 8.75 17.05
CA GLU A 76 -16.22 9.54 16.52
C GLU A 76 -16.05 9.72 15.02
N GLU A 77 -17.16 9.77 14.31
CA GLU A 77 -17.23 10.17 12.91
C GLU A 77 -18.49 10.97 12.65
N GLY A 78 -18.49 11.80 11.64
CA GLY A 78 -19.63 12.63 11.31
C GLY A 78 -19.41 13.53 10.11
N ILE A 79 -20.39 14.42 9.92
CA ILE A 79 -20.41 15.38 8.81
C ILE A 79 -20.35 16.79 9.38
N MET A 80 -19.64 17.68 8.70
CA MET A 80 -19.56 19.10 8.94
C MET A 80 -20.27 19.82 7.78
N PRO A 81 -21.59 20.04 7.86
CA PRO A 81 -22.39 20.55 6.75
C PRO A 81 -21.95 21.92 6.27
N ASP A 82 -21.56 22.80 7.21
CA ASP A 82 -21.16 24.20 6.95
C ASP A 82 -19.99 24.30 5.96
N ILE A 83 -19.14 23.30 5.89
CA ILE A 83 -17.94 23.26 5.02
C ILE A 83 -17.94 22.09 4.04
N ASN A 84 -19.03 21.33 3.98
CA ASN A 84 -19.21 20.16 3.11
C ASN A 84 -18.08 19.11 3.24
N LYS A 85 -17.70 18.80 4.49
CA LYS A 85 -16.69 17.80 4.82
C LYS A 85 -17.28 16.74 5.75
N ALA A 86 -16.73 15.55 5.64
CA ALA A 86 -16.88 14.51 6.66
C ALA A 86 -15.61 14.43 7.51
N TYR A 87 -15.71 13.89 8.73
CA TYR A 87 -14.57 13.76 9.63
C TYR A 87 -14.58 12.42 10.36
N LYS A 88 -13.40 12.04 10.83
CA LYS A 88 -13.17 10.94 11.77
C LYS A 88 -12.21 11.37 12.86
N ILE A 89 -12.45 10.90 14.08
CA ILE A 89 -11.57 11.07 15.24
C ILE A 89 -11.05 9.68 15.63
N PHE A 90 -9.75 9.49 15.50
CA PHE A 90 -9.08 8.23 15.84
C PHE A 90 -8.24 8.36 17.11
N GLU A 91 -7.81 7.24 17.64
CA GLU A 91 -6.72 7.23 18.60
C GLU A 91 -5.45 7.81 17.96
N TYR A 92 -4.71 8.58 18.76
CA TYR A 92 -3.34 8.93 18.40
C TYR A 92 -2.43 7.78 18.81
N ARG A 93 -1.59 7.35 17.90
CA ARG A 93 -0.59 6.32 18.14
C ARG A 93 0.77 6.88 17.76
N GLN A 94 1.74 6.78 18.66
CA GLN A 94 3.12 7.11 18.34
C GLN A 94 3.68 6.00 17.44
N GLU A 95 4.10 6.37 16.26
CA GLU A 95 4.54 5.43 15.24
C GLU A 95 5.56 6.06 14.31
N ILE A 96 6.37 5.23 13.68
CA ILE A 96 7.27 5.62 12.60
C ILE A 96 6.88 4.91 11.31
N SER A 97 7.27 5.47 10.17
CA SER A 97 7.12 4.81 8.88
C SER A 97 8.16 3.70 8.72
N LEU A 98 7.86 2.72 7.85
CA LEU A 98 8.85 1.72 7.47
C LEU A 98 10.11 2.38 6.89
N GLY A 99 9.97 3.45 6.09
CA GLY A 99 11.10 4.14 5.51
C GLY A 99 12.04 4.76 6.55
N GLU A 100 11.49 5.31 7.65
CA GLU A 100 12.29 5.77 8.80
C GLU A 100 12.97 4.59 9.49
N PHE A 101 12.22 3.51 9.74
CA PHE A 101 12.77 2.31 10.38
C PHE A 101 13.95 1.71 9.59
N LEU A 102 13.79 1.53 8.28
CA LEU A 102 14.83 0.92 7.43
C LEU A 102 16.12 1.74 7.34
N ARG A 103 16.03 3.08 7.52
CA ARG A 103 17.22 3.94 7.54
C ARG A 103 17.99 3.88 8.86
N ASP A 104 17.26 3.78 9.97
CA ASP A 104 17.81 4.03 11.30
C ASP A 104 18.16 2.75 12.06
N ASN A 105 17.85 1.56 11.51
CA ASN A 105 18.04 0.28 12.17
C ASN A 105 19.04 -0.63 11.45
N SER A 106 19.49 -1.65 12.17
CA SER A 106 20.45 -2.62 11.64
C SER A 106 19.84 -3.50 10.54
N THR A 107 20.71 -4.10 9.74
CA THR A 107 20.33 -5.07 8.70
C THR A 107 19.51 -6.24 9.26
N ASN A 108 19.87 -6.71 10.46
CA ASN A 108 19.14 -7.78 11.14
C ASN A 108 17.75 -7.33 11.60
N ASP A 109 17.61 -6.10 12.09
CA ASP A 109 16.31 -5.56 12.47
C ASP A 109 15.41 -5.37 11.26
N CYS A 110 15.98 -4.89 10.14
CA CYS A 110 15.28 -4.80 8.86
C CYS A 110 14.75 -6.17 8.38
N ARG A 111 15.55 -7.24 8.54
CA ARG A 111 15.10 -8.60 8.21
C ARG A 111 13.98 -9.07 9.14
N ASN A 112 14.11 -8.84 10.43
CA ASN A 112 13.12 -9.25 11.42
C ASN A 112 11.77 -8.56 11.20
N ILE A 113 11.76 -7.25 10.92
CA ILE A 113 10.53 -6.53 10.60
C ILE A 113 9.95 -7.00 9.25
N GLY A 114 10.81 -7.38 8.29
CA GLY A 114 10.40 -8.02 7.04
C GLY A 114 9.69 -9.36 7.27
N ILE A 115 10.24 -10.21 8.14
CA ILE A 115 9.60 -11.50 8.51
C ILE A 115 8.22 -11.26 9.15
N ALA A 116 8.13 -10.29 10.06
CA ALA A 116 6.86 -9.94 10.68
C ALA A 116 5.85 -9.44 9.64
N PHE A 117 6.28 -8.56 8.72
CA PHE A 117 5.42 -8.06 7.66
C PHE A 117 5.00 -9.15 6.66
N GLY A 118 5.92 -10.07 6.32
CA GLY A 118 5.59 -11.21 5.43
C GLY A 118 4.46 -12.09 5.98
N LYS A 119 4.43 -12.31 7.30
CA LYS A 119 3.32 -13.03 7.96
C LYS A 119 2.01 -12.25 7.86
N VAL A 120 2.04 -10.95 8.16
CA VAL A 120 0.88 -10.06 8.01
C VAL A 120 0.34 -10.09 6.57
N LEU A 121 1.22 -9.98 5.57
CA LEU A 121 0.83 -10.02 4.16
C LEU A 121 0.24 -11.38 3.77
N LYS A 122 0.77 -12.47 4.32
CA LYS A 122 0.22 -13.81 4.13
C LYS A 122 -1.21 -13.91 4.65
N ASP A 123 -1.45 -13.45 5.88
CA ASP A 123 -2.77 -13.47 6.50
C ASP A 123 -3.75 -12.59 5.71
N PHE A 124 -3.29 -11.41 5.28
CA PHE A 124 -4.06 -10.52 4.41
C PHE A 124 -4.49 -11.21 3.11
N HIS A 125 -3.61 -11.93 2.46
CA HIS A 125 -3.90 -12.68 1.23
C HIS A 125 -4.82 -13.90 1.45
N GLN A 126 -5.06 -14.34 2.69
CA GLN A 126 -6.00 -15.43 2.98
C GLN A 126 -7.47 -14.96 2.92
N VAL A 127 -7.75 -13.67 3.01
CA VAL A 127 -9.09 -13.14 2.91
C VAL A 127 -9.67 -13.39 1.51
N LYS A 128 -10.71 -14.20 1.45
CA LYS A 128 -11.31 -14.63 0.17
C LYS A 128 -12.39 -13.66 -0.30
N PRO A 129 -12.57 -13.50 -1.61
CA PRO A 129 -13.65 -12.70 -2.17
C PRO A 129 -15.01 -13.33 -1.86
N THR A 130 -16.03 -12.49 -1.75
CA THR A 130 -17.43 -12.89 -1.64
C THR A 130 -18.05 -13.19 -3.00
N GLU A 131 -17.45 -12.69 -4.08
CA GLU A 131 -17.89 -12.87 -5.46
C GLU A 131 -16.77 -13.47 -6.31
N ALA A 132 -17.15 -14.09 -7.42
CA ALA A 132 -16.18 -14.65 -8.35
C ALA A 132 -15.35 -13.55 -9.02
N VAL A 133 -14.04 -13.69 -9.01
CA VAL A 133 -13.10 -12.77 -9.64
C VAL A 133 -12.32 -13.50 -10.72
N ASP A 134 -12.43 -13.02 -11.95
CA ASP A 134 -11.64 -13.50 -13.08
C ASP A 134 -10.39 -12.62 -13.25
N TRP A 135 -9.31 -13.01 -12.57
CA TRP A 135 -8.05 -12.27 -12.61
C TRP A 135 -7.38 -12.34 -13.98
N GLU A 136 -7.42 -13.49 -14.63
CA GLU A 136 -6.84 -13.67 -15.97
C GLU A 136 -7.45 -12.70 -16.95
N LYS A 137 -8.79 -12.63 -17.03
CA LYS A 137 -9.49 -11.68 -17.90
C LYS A 137 -9.20 -10.23 -17.50
N LYS A 138 -9.19 -9.91 -16.21
CA LYS A 138 -8.90 -8.57 -15.71
C LYS A 138 -7.48 -8.12 -16.07
N PHE A 139 -6.49 -8.98 -15.88
CA PHE A 139 -5.10 -8.66 -16.19
C PHE A 139 -4.86 -8.57 -17.69
N LEU A 140 -5.42 -9.49 -18.48
CA LEU A 140 -5.36 -9.43 -19.94
C LEU A 140 -5.97 -8.12 -20.49
N THR A 141 -7.14 -7.72 -19.98
CA THR A 141 -7.79 -6.47 -20.38
C THR A 141 -6.91 -5.25 -20.07
N LYS A 142 -6.31 -5.21 -18.87
CA LYS A 142 -5.39 -4.14 -18.48
C LYS A 142 -4.14 -4.11 -19.35
N SER A 143 -3.55 -5.26 -19.67
CA SER A 143 -2.36 -5.36 -20.50
C SER A 143 -2.63 -4.91 -21.93
N ASN A 144 -3.74 -5.35 -22.52
CA ASN A 144 -4.14 -4.91 -23.87
C ASN A 144 -4.40 -3.40 -23.94
N TYR A 145 -5.01 -2.83 -22.90
CA TYR A 145 -5.20 -1.38 -22.80
C TYR A 145 -3.86 -0.65 -22.68
N LEU A 146 -2.94 -1.17 -21.88
CA LEU A 146 -1.60 -0.61 -21.73
C LEU A 146 -0.82 -0.63 -23.06
N PHE A 147 -0.87 -1.72 -23.81
CA PHE A 147 -0.24 -1.83 -25.14
C PHE A 147 -0.86 -0.85 -26.12
N TYR A 148 -2.17 -0.67 -26.07
CA TYR A 148 -2.87 0.30 -26.91
C TYR A 148 -2.42 1.74 -26.60
N ILE A 149 -2.34 2.13 -25.32
CA ILE A 149 -1.87 3.47 -24.93
C ILE A 149 -0.41 3.66 -25.33
N HIS A 150 0.44 2.64 -25.09
CA HIS A 150 1.84 2.68 -25.51
C HIS A 150 1.98 2.95 -27.01
N GLY A 151 1.17 2.26 -27.83
CA GLY A 151 1.18 2.46 -29.29
C GLY A 151 0.70 3.85 -29.74
N LEU A 152 0.03 4.62 -28.87
CA LEU A 152 -0.38 6.01 -29.12
C LEU A 152 0.63 7.02 -28.55
N SER A 153 1.61 6.58 -27.77
CA SER A 153 2.60 7.46 -27.15
C SER A 153 3.62 7.94 -28.15
N GLU A 154 3.97 9.23 -28.08
CA GLU A 154 5.07 9.80 -28.85
C GLU A 154 6.44 9.52 -28.17
N ASP A 155 6.42 9.10 -26.89
CA ASP A 155 7.59 8.91 -26.03
C ASP A 155 7.83 7.40 -25.83
N ILE A 156 8.25 6.71 -26.90
CA ILE A 156 8.55 5.27 -26.88
C ILE A 156 10.03 5.08 -26.57
N GLY A 157 10.32 4.42 -25.44
CA GLY A 157 11.69 4.06 -25.07
C GLY A 157 12.21 2.86 -25.87
N GLU A 158 13.50 2.86 -26.22
CA GLU A 158 14.16 1.76 -26.97
C GLU A 158 13.94 0.38 -26.33
N ASN A 159 13.83 0.31 -25.01
CA ASN A 159 13.68 -0.94 -24.27
C ASN A 159 12.22 -1.33 -23.95
N ASP A 160 11.23 -0.56 -24.39
CA ASP A 160 9.83 -0.85 -24.08
C ASP A 160 9.35 -2.13 -24.76
N TYR A 161 9.91 -2.46 -25.93
CA TYR A 161 9.59 -3.72 -26.61
C TYR A 161 9.99 -4.95 -25.80
N ILE A 162 11.09 -4.90 -25.05
CA ILE A 162 11.51 -5.99 -24.17
C ILE A 162 10.41 -6.27 -23.12
N LEU A 163 9.84 -5.20 -22.55
CA LEU A 163 8.76 -5.31 -21.57
C LEU A 163 7.48 -5.88 -22.20
N ILE A 164 7.11 -5.40 -23.38
CA ILE A 164 5.91 -5.85 -24.12
C ILE A 164 6.06 -7.33 -24.46
N ASP A 165 7.15 -7.72 -25.11
CA ASP A 165 7.42 -9.11 -25.48
C ASP A 165 7.44 -10.03 -24.26
N TYR A 166 8.03 -9.56 -23.16
CA TYR A 166 8.06 -10.33 -21.91
C TYR A 166 6.67 -10.51 -21.32
N ILE A 167 5.83 -9.48 -21.32
CA ILE A 167 4.44 -9.55 -20.82
C ILE A 167 3.62 -10.51 -21.71
N GLU A 168 3.67 -10.35 -23.04
CA GLU A 168 2.93 -11.19 -23.97
C GLU A 168 3.32 -12.68 -23.85
N ALA A 169 4.62 -12.96 -23.76
CA ALA A 169 5.12 -14.33 -23.62
C ALA A 169 4.69 -15.00 -22.30
N ASN A 170 4.48 -14.20 -21.23
CA ASN A 170 4.24 -14.74 -19.89
C ASN A 170 2.81 -14.54 -19.36
N ILE A 171 1.94 -13.79 -20.05
CA ILE A 171 0.56 -13.47 -19.59
C ILE A 171 -0.27 -14.73 -19.29
N HIS A 172 -0.02 -15.83 -19.98
CA HIS A 172 -0.67 -17.11 -19.76
C HIS A 172 -0.46 -17.69 -18.34
N LEU A 173 0.56 -17.21 -17.61
CA LEU A 173 0.84 -17.64 -16.23
C LEU A 173 -0.22 -17.18 -15.23
N THR A 174 -0.99 -16.15 -15.58
CA THR A 174 -2.08 -15.61 -14.73
C THR A 174 -3.29 -16.55 -14.67
N LYS A 175 -3.30 -17.58 -15.55
CA LYS A 175 -4.37 -18.57 -15.58
C LYS A 175 -4.40 -19.40 -14.31
N ASN A 176 -5.62 -19.53 -13.73
CA ASN A 176 -5.86 -20.32 -12.53
C ASN A 176 -4.95 -19.94 -11.34
N THR A 177 -4.58 -18.66 -11.20
CA THR A 177 -3.90 -18.19 -10.00
C THR A 177 -4.90 -18.10 -8.83
N PRO A 178 -4.45 -18.32 -7.58
CA PRO A 178 -5.29 -18.10 -6.41
C PRO A 178 -5.77 -16.65 -6.35
N ILE A 179 -7.02 -16.46 -6.00
CA ILE A 179 -7.58 -15.12 -5.80
C ILE A 179 -7.44 -14.76 -4.32
N ASN A 180 -6.77 -13.67 -4.07
CA ASN A 180 -6.42 -13.14 -2.77
C ASN A 180 -6.92 -11.70 -2.63
N LEU A 181 -7.12 -11.25 -1.40
CA LEU A 181 -7.22 -9.81 -1.15
C LEU A 181 -5.84 -9.20 -1.38
N MET A 182 -5.74 -8.21 -2.24
CA MET A 182 -4.50 -7.46 -2.49
C MET A 182 -4.60 -6.09 -1.87
N HIS A 183 -3.51 -5.63 -1.28
CA HIS A 183 -3.39 -4.28 -0.77
C HIS A 183 -3.30 -3.26 -1.92
N GLY A 184 -2.55 -3.58 -2.95
CA GLY A 184 -2.41 -2.79 -4.16
C GLY A 184 -1.55 -1.52 -4.02
N LYS A 185 -1.01 -1.24 -2.81
CA LYS A 185 -0.18 -0.04 -2.54
C LYS A 185 0.71 -0.22 -1.31
N ILE A 186 1.55 -1.24 -1.33
CA ILE A 186 2.52 -1.47 -0.26
C ILE A 186 3.72 -0.55 -0.49
N ASN A 187 3.92 0.41 0.42
CA ASN A 187 5.06 1.32 0.34
C ASN A 187 5.59 1.69 1.72
N GLU A 188 6.71 2.39 1.75
CA GLU A 188 7.41 2.77 2.97
C GLU A 188 6.60 3.70 3.90
N LYS A 189 5.53 4.34 3.40
CA LYS A 189 4.64 5.23 4.17
C LYS A 189 3.42 4.51 4.70
N ASN A 190 2.95 3.46 3.99
CA ASN A 190 1.73 2.73 4.35
C ASN A 190 1.99 1.63 5.37
N ILE A 191 3.23 1.21 5.57
CA ILE A 191 3.61 0.33 6.66
C ILE A 191 4.07 1.19 7.83
N ARG A 192 3.38 1.08 8.97
CA ARG A 192 3.67 1.79 10.22
C ARG A 192 4.16 0.84 11.29
N ILE A 193 5.11 1.29 12.08
CA ILE A 193 5.73 0.52 13.15
C ILE A 193 5.50 1.27 14.46
N TYR A 194 4.99 0.55 15.47
CA TYR A 194 4.65 1.08 16.77
C TYR A 194 4.93 0.03 17.86
N ASP A 195 4.84 0.38 19.12
CA ASP A 195 4.89 -0.51 20.29
C ASP A 195 5.71 -1.81 20.11
N ASN A 196 7.02 -1.75 20.25
CA ASN A 196 7.90 -2.93 20.15
C ASN A 196 7.78 -3.69 18.81
N ASN A 197 7.83 -2.96 17.70
CA ASN A 197 7.83 -3.50 16.34
C ASN A 197 6.49 -4.15 15.89
N LYS A 198 5.39 -3.76 16.49
CA LYS A 198 4.08 -4.08 15.93
C LYS A 198 3.88 -3.33 14.61
N LEU A 199 3.15 -3.95 13.70
CA LEU A 199 2.89 -3.43 12.37
C LEU A 199 1.44 -2.99 12.22
N ASP A 200 1.25 -1.89 11.50
CA ASP A 200 -0.03 -1.42 11.00
C ASP A 200 0.09 -1.18 9.49
N LEU A 201 -0.88 -1.64 8.71
CA LEU A 201 -0.90 -1.51 7.26
C LEU A 201 -2.02 -0.55 6.87
N ARG A 202 -1.64 0.60 6.32
CA ARG A 202 -2.53 1.71 5.95
C ARG A 202 -2.66 1.86 4.45
N GLY A 203 -3.56 2.74 4.03
CA GLY A 203 -3.79 2.99 2.61
C GLY A 203 -4.69 1.96 1.96
N ILE A 204 -5.62 1.39 2.73
CA ILE A 204 -6.51 0.29 2.33
C ILE A 204 -7.61 0.68 1.34
N LYS A 205 -7.67 1.92 0.88
CA LYS A 205 -8.65 2.38 -0.12
C LYS A 205 -8.50 1.73 -1.49
N ASP A 206 -7.28 1.26 -1.81
CA ASP A 206 -6.94 0.66 -3.11
C ASP A 206 -7.05 -0.88 -3.12
N ILE A 207 -7.53 -1.45 -2.02
CA ILE A 207 -7.72 -2.89 -1.86
C ILE A 207 -8.62 -3.45 -2.97
N SER A 208 -8.18 -4.56 -3.53
CA SER A 208 -8.93 -5.29 -4.55
C SER A 208 -8.63 -6.79 -4.47
N TYR A 209 -9.43 -7.59 -5.18
CA TYR A 209 -9.17 -9.03 -5.29
C TYR A 209 -8.45 -9.36 -6.60
N GLY A 210 -7.43 -10.20 -6.51
CA GLY A 210 -6.63 -10.67 -7.63
C GLY A 210 -5.55 -11.64 -7.18
N ASP A 211 -4.47 -11.76 -7.97
CA ASP A 211 -3.31 -12.59 -7.62
C ASP A 211 -2.43 -11.86 -6.60
N GLY A 212 -2.30 -12.39 -5.38
CA GLY A 212 -1.51 -11.80 -4.32
C GLY A 212 -0.03 -11.60 -4.65
N VAL A 213 0.50 -12.31 -5.66
CA VAL A 213 1.88 -12.07 -6.14
C VAL A 213 2.05 -10.65 -6.68
N PHE A 214 0.96 -9.99 -7.11
CA PHE A 214 1.01 -8.61 -7.60
C PHE A 214 1.48 -7.63 -6.51
N ASP A 215 1.14 -7.83 -5.25
CA ASP A 215 1.60 -7.00 -4.13
C ASP A 215 3.13 -7.08 -3.90
N PHE A 216 3.79 -8.14 -4.36
CA PHE A 216 5.25 -8.27 -4.27
C PHE A 216 6.02 -7.38 -5.25
N VAL A 217 5.36 -6.76 -6.21
CA VAL A 217 5.98 -5.72 -7.05
C VAL A 217 6.45 -4.55 -6.19
N ASP A 218 5.65 -4.16 -5.21
CA ASP A 218 6.02 -3.12 -4.25
C ASP A 218 7.17 -3.55 -3.32
N ILE A 219 7.31 -4.86 -3.05
CA ILE A 219 8.47 -5.39 -2.30
C ILE A 219 9.77 -5.24 -3.08
N ASN A 220 9.76 -5.36 -4.43
CA ASN A 220 10.93 -5.04 -5.24
C ASN A 220 11.36 -3.58 -5.08
N LYS A 221 10.41 -2.65 -5.02
CA LYS A 221 10.70 -1.24 -4.73
C LYS A 221 11.26 -1.06 -3.32
N LEU A 222 10.69 -1.72 -2.32
CA LEU A 222 11.18 -1.67 -0.94
C LEU A 222 12.56 -2.31 -0.78
N ALA A 223 12.94 -3.27 -1.64
CA ALA A 223 14.28 -3.83 -1.68
C ALA A 223 15.36 -2.79 -2.05
N LEU A 224 15.00 -1.71 -2.75
CA LEU A 224 15.91 -0.58 -3.02
C LEU A 224 16.31 0.16 -1.72
N TYR A 225 15.47 0.10 -0.69
CA TYR A 225 15.78 0.65 0.64
C TYR A 225 16.50 -0.37 1.51
N SER A 226 16.08 -1.65 1.46
CA SER A 226 16.69 -2.74 2.22
C SER A 226 16.40 -4.10 1.59
N GLU A 227 17.44 -4.72 1.03
CA GLU A 227 17.34 -6.10 0.52
C GLU A 227 16.98 -7.09 1.63
N GLU A 228 17.52 -6.89 2.84
CA GLU A 228 17.23 -7.78 3.97
C GLU A 228 15.79 -7.69 4.43
N PHE A 229 15.15 -6.51 4.34
CA PHE A 229 13.72 -6.40 4.55
C PHE A 229 12.95 -7.26 3.53
N ALA A 230 13.26 -7.13 2.24
CA ALA A 230 12.59 -7.90 1.18
C ALA A 230 12.80 -9.41 1.34
N ARG A 231 14.01 -9.86 1.70
CA ARG A 231 14.31 -11.27 2.04
C ARG A 231 13.48 -11.74 3.22
N GLY A 232 13.39 -10.91 4.28
CA GLY A 232 12.54 -11.16 5.44
C GLY A 232 11.08 -11.32 5.07
N VAL A 233 10.56 -10.48 4.16
CA VAL A 233 9.17 -10.61 3.68
C VAL A 233 8.91 -11.96 3.02
N LEU A 234 9.81 -12.43 2.15
CA LEU A 234 9.69 -13.78 1.57
C LEU A 234 9.73 -14.86 2.64
N GLU A 235 10.69 -14.76 3.56
CA GLU A 235 10.83 -15.74 4.64
C GLU A 235 9.57 -15.83 5.51
N GLY A 236 9.01 -14.69 5.91
CA GLY A 236 7.79 -14.62 6.70
C GLY A 236 6.56 -15.12 5.94
N TYR A 237 6.40 -14.70 4.69
CA TYR A 237 5.26 -15.07 3.86
C TYR A 237 5.22 -16.57 3.53
N PHE A 238 6.36 -17.15 3.23
CA PHE A 238 6.50 -18.58 2.92
C PHE A 238 6.86 -19.46 4.14
N GLU A 239 6.91 -18.86 5.35
CA GLU A 239 7.21 -19.58 6.61
C GLU A 239 8.52 -20.37 6.52
N GLY A 240 9.55 -19.75 5.96
CA GLY A 240 10.86 -20.36 5.75
C GLY A 240 10.95 -21.34 4.58
N ASN A 241 9.82 -21.64 3.90
CA ASN A 241 9.85 -22.45 2.69
C ASN A 241 10.32 -21.60 1.49
N LYS A 242 10.89 -22.29 0.48
CA LYS A 242 11.31 -21.61 -0.75
C LYS A 242 10.09 -21.28 -1.62
N PRO A 243 9.99 -20.03 -2.14
CA PRO A 243 8.98 -19.68 -3.14
C PRO A 243 9.10 -20.57 -4.38
N SER A 244 7.98 -20.88 -5.01
CA SER A 244 7.96 -21.68 -6.23
C SER A 244 8.54 -20.92 -7.43
N ARG A 245 9.02 -21.64 -8.46
CA ARG A 245 9.44 -20.99 -9.71
C ARG A 245 8.29 -20.21 -10.37
N LYS A 246 7.03 -20.69 -10.23
CA LYS A 246 5.85 -20.00 -10.74
C LYS A 246 5.66 -18.64 -10.05
N PHE A 247 5.90 -18.53 -8.74
CA PHE A 247 5.85 -17.28 -8.00
C PHE A 247 6.79 -16.24 -8.62
N PHE A 248 8.06 -16.57 -8.85
CA PHE A 248 9.01 -15.61 -9.42
C PHE A 248 8.68 -15.25 -10.88
N ARG A 249 8.16 -16.20 -11.67
CA ARG A 249 7.69 -15.90 -13.04
C ARG A 249 6.52 -14.92 -13.04
N LEU A 250 5.58 -15.05 -12.12
CA LEU A 250 4.47 -14.11 -11.96
C LEU A 250 4.98 -12.76 -11.45
N LEU A 251 5.88 -12.75 -10.46
CA LEU A 251 6.48 -11.52 -9.95
C LEU A 251 7.19 -10.74 -11.06
N SER A 252 8.00 -11.41 -11.88
CA SER A 252 8.67 -10.79 -13.03
C SER A 252 7.67 -10.25 -14.06
N LEU A 253 6.61 -11.01 -14.37
CA LEU A 253 5.54 -10.58 -15.28
C LEU A 253 4.87 -9.29 -14.76
N TYR A 254 4.48 -9.29 -13.49
CA TYR A 254 3.80 -8.12 -12.90
C TYR A 254 4.76 -6.93 -12.76
N GLN A 255 6.04 -7.18 -12.54
CA GLN A 255 7.04 -6.12 -12.52
C GLN A 255 7.22 -5.48 -13.90
N ALA A 256 7.33 -6.28 -14.96
CA ALA A 256 7.43 -5.77 -16.33
C ALA A 256 6.19 -4.92 -16.69
N TYR A 257 5.00 -5.42 -16.35
CA TYR A 257 3.74 -4.68 -16.52
C TYR A 257 3.78 -3.33 -15.77
N THR A 258 4.19 -3.32 -14.51
CA THR A 258 4.22 -2.12 -13.68
C THR A 258 5.22 -1.09 -14.19
N ILE A 259 6.39 -1.52 -14.68
CA ILE A 259 7.37 -0.61 -15.30
C ILE A 259 6.77 0.03 -16.54
N LEU A 260 6.20 -0.75 -17.46
CA LEU A 260 5.59 -0.24 -18.69
C LEU A 260 4.43 0.71 -18.38
N TYR A 261 3.58 0.37 -17.37
CA TYR A 261 2.48 1.21 -16.91
C TYR A 261 2.98 2.58 -16.43
N ASN A 262 4.03 2.61 -15.62
CA ASN A 262 4.61 3.88 -15.12
C ASN A 262 5.24 4.75 -16.21
N LYS A 263 5.74 4.14 -17.29
CA LYS A 263 6.29 4.88 -18.44
C LYS A 263 5.20 5.54 -19.28
N VAL A 264 4.09 4.87 -19.49
CA VAL A 264 3.06 5.23 -20.46
C VAL A 264 1.93 6.07 -19.85
N ASP A 265 1.50 5.76 -18.63
CA ASP A 265 0.40 6.46 -17.99
C ASP A 265 0.90 7.68 -17.21
N SER A 266 0.87 8.85 -17.86
CA SER A 266 1.24 10.13 -17.24
C SER A 266 0.34 10.51 -16.06
N ASN A 267 -0.86 9.92 -15.93
CA ASN A 267 -1.76 10.09 -14.79
C ASN A 267 -1.35 9.20 -13.61
N SER A 268 -0.57 8.14 -13.83
CA SER A 268 -0.05 7.27 -12.79
C SER A 268 0.94 7.97 -11.85
N LYS A 269 1.48 9.11 -12.26
CA LYS A 269 2.45 9.94 -11.50
C LYS A 269 1.99 10.34 -10.10
N LYS A 270 0.74 10.05 -9.71
CA LYS A 270 0.21 10.47 -8.40
C LYS A 270 0.26 9.39 -7.31
N ASP A 271 0.26 8.09 -7.61
CA ASP A 271 -0.03 7.10 -6.58
C ASP A 271 0.89 5.86 -6.48
N HIS A 272 1.53 5.41 -7.56
CA HIS A 272 2.49 4.27 -7.59
C HIS A 272 3.70 4.56 -8.47
N SER A 273 4.06 5.83 -8.63
CA SER A 273 5.09 6.21 -9.56
C SER A 273 6.44 5.66 -9.13
N LEU A 274 6.97 4.77 -9.97
CA LEU A 274 8.39 4.57 -10.04
C LEU A 274 8.96 5.77 -10.78
N ASP A 275 9.96 6.43 -10.21
CA ASP A 275 10.72 7.41 -10.96
C ASP A 275 11.70 6.70 -11.93
N GLU A 276 12.29 7.46 -12.86
CA GLU A 276 13.22 6.90 -13.86
C GLU A 276 14.42 6.19 -13.24
N LYS A 277 14.90 6.68 -12.09
CA LYS A 277 16.00 6.06 -11.36
C LYS A 277 15.58 4.73 -10.74
N GLU A 278 14.40 4.68 -10.12
CA GLU A 278 13.83 3.45 -9.55
C GLU A 278 13.57 2.41 -10.66
N ILE A 279 13.02 2.83 -11.80
CA ILE A 279 12.83 1.96 -12.97
C ILE A 279 14.16 1.35 -13.40
N LYS A 280 15.20 2.16 -13.56
CA LYS A 280 16.53 1.69 -13.94
C LYS A 280 17.08 0.67 -12.94
N LEU A 281 17.02 0.96 -11.65
CA LEU A 281 17.49 0.05 -10.60
C LEU A 281 16.72 -1.28 -10.58
N ILE A 282 15.40 -1.24 -10.85
CA ILE A 282 14.60 -2.46 -10.92
C ILE A 282 14.92 -3.26 -12.19
N LEU A 283 15.15 -2.63 -13.34
CA LEU A 283 15.63 -3.31 -14.54
C LEU A 283 16.99 -4.00 -14.28
N GLU A 284 17.94 -3.30 -13.67
CA GLU A 284 19.24 -3.86 -13.27
C GLU A 284 19.09 -5.02 -12.27
N MET A 285 18.06 -5.00 -11.42
CA MET A 285 17.76 -6.07 -10.45
C MET A 285 17.40 -7.39 -11.13
N TYR A 286 16.77 -7.32 -12.31
CA TYR A 286 16.36 -8.47 -13.14
C TYR A 286 17.28 -8.72 -14.34
N ASP A 287 18.38 -7.96 -14.47
CA ASP A 287 19.24 -8.01 -15.66
C ASP A 287 18.43 -7.85 -16.95
N ASP A 288 17.62 -6.77 -17.01
CA ASP A 288 16.68 -6.50 -18.10
C ASP A 288 15.75 -7.67 -18.44
N PHE A 289 15.29 -8.39 -17.42
CA PHE A 289 14.46 -9.62 -17.50
C PHE A 289 15.13 -10.84 -18.15
N ASN A 290 16.46 -10.83 -18.29
CA ASN A 290 17.23 -12.03 -18.62
C ASN A 290 17.27 -13.01 -17.43
N GLU A 291 17.16 -12.47 -16.20
CA GLU A 291 17.15 -13.24 -14.97
C GLU A 291 15.73 -13.31 -14.38
N LEU A 292 15.34 -14.49 -13.93
CA LEU A 292 14.03 -14.73 -13.36
C LEU A 292 13.90 -14.18 -11.92
N LEU A 293 14.96 -14.33 -11.14
CA LEU A 293 14.98 -13.89 -9.75
C LEU A 293 15.61 -12.51 -9.64
N PRO A 294 14.98 -11.58 -8.93
CA PRO A 294 15.64 -10.31 -8.62
C PRO A 294 16.89 -10.54 -7.77
N LYS A 295 17.89 -9.71 -7.91
CA LYS A 295 19.20 -9.86 -7.21
C LYS A 295 19.05 -10.09 -5.71
N TRP A 296 18.13 -9.37 -5.05
CA TRP A 296 17.91 -9.50 -3.62
C TRP A 296 17.32 -10.86 -3.19
N ALA A 297 16.71 -11.62 -4.09
CA ALA A 297 16.09 -12.91 -3.80
C ALA A 297 16.99 -14.14 -4.13
N ARG A 298 18.19 -13.88 -4.58
CA ARG A 298 19.18 -14.93 -4.94
C ARG A 298 19.94 -15.47 -3.74
#